data_1c4bef057d9f99a5e8068c976329bfad
#
_entry.id   1c4bef057d9f99a5e8068c976329bfad
#
_cell.length_a   1.000
_cell.length_b   1.000
_cell.length_c   1.000
_cell.angle_alpha   90.00
_cell.angle_beta   90.00
_cell.angle_gamma   90.00
#
_symmetry.space_group_name_H-M   'P 1'
#
loop_
_entity.id
_entity.type
_entity.pdbx_description
1 polymer ?
#
loop_
_entity_poly.entity_id
_entity_poly.type
_entity_poly.pdbx_seq_one_letter_code
_entity_poly.pdbx_strand_id
1 'polypeptide(L)'
;KTQFLHESHLDPTLKEERIKRASVDFDYFARTYFPHYFTIKGECGLHLHLNEVFTKIALKKESKGEKHAIAAPRAHGKSTYTSQLFPLWCLVFNYKSFIVEISDAVELMEGMLEAIKAELEDNPHLKLDFPEVVGIGKTWRVGEFVSNNGVKIKAFGSGKRLRGVRYGVKRPDLVILDDLENDTNVRSKDQRDKLEDWVDEAVL
;
A
#
# COMPACT_ATOMS: atom_id res chain seq x y z
N LYS A 1 -1.74 20.05 -3.09
CA LYS A 1 -2.25 19.74 -4.45
C LYS A 1 -1.17 18.94 -5.13
N THR A 2 -1.37 17.65 -5.30
CA THR A 2 -0.52 16.79 -6.10
C THR A 2 -0.55 17.33 -7.52
N GLN A 3 0.61 17.67 -8.06
CA GLN A 3 0.71 18.22 -9.41
C GLN A 3 0.66 17.03 -10.39
N PHE A 4 -0.56 16.51 -10.62
CA PHE A 4 -0.76 15.49 -11.65
C PHE A 4 -0.46 16.10 -13.01
N LEU A 5 0.25 15.35 -13.84
CA LEU A 5 0.34 15.66 -15.26
C LEU A 5 -1.08 15.65 -15.81
N HIS A 6 -1.48 16.70 -16.52
CA HIS A 6 -2.83 16.81 -17.07
C HIS A 6 -3.14 15.72 -18.11
N GLU A 7 -2.11 15.16 -18.73
CA GLU A 7 -2.20 14.11 -19.74
C GLU A 7 -1.15 13.01 -19.49
N SER A 8 -1.47 11.80 -19.94
CA SER A 8 -0.51 10.71 -19.91
C SER A 8 0.53 10.88 -21.01
N HIS A 9 1.80 10.72 -20.66
CA HIS A 9 2.91 10.65 -21.65
C HIS A 9 3.18 9.23 -22.14
N LEU A 10 2.37 8.25 -21.73
CA LEU A 10 2.53 6.86 -22.12
C LEU A 10 1.95 6.64 -23.53
N ASP A 11 2.68 5.88 -24.34
CA ASP A 11 2.22 5.50 -25.67
C ASP A 11 1.04 4.50 -25.57
N PRO A 12 -0.16 4.84 -26.08
CA PRO A 12 -1.31 3.95 -26.01
C PRO A 12 -1.11 2.63 -26.79
N THR A 13 -0.26 2.63 -27.82
CA THR A 13 -0.02 1.43 -28.65
C THR A 13 0.74 0.32 -27.91
N LEU A 14 1.49 0.68 -26.86
CA LEU A 14 2.26 -0.24 -26.01
C LEU A 14 1.52 -0.66 -24.74
N LYS A 15 0.22 -0.40 -24.65
CA LYS A 15 -0.59 -0.66 -23.44
C LYS A 15 -0.47 -2.09 -22.95
N GLU A 16 -0.68 -3.08 -23.81
CA GLU A 16 -0.67 -4.50 -23.40
C GLU A 16 0.69 -4.97 -22.89
N GLU A 17 1.76 -4.57 -23.56
CA GLU A 17 3.13 -4.89 -23.14
C GLU A 17 3.46 -4.23 -21.79
N ARG A 18 3.09 -2.97 -21.63
CA ARG A 18 3.28 -2.20 -20.41
C ARG A 18 2.55 -2.83 -19.23
N ILE A 19 1.27 -3.18 -19.37
CA ILE A 19 0.47 -3.85 -18.35
C ILE A 19 1.08 -5.21 -17.99
N LYS A 20 1.46 -6.01 -19.01
CA LYS A 20 2.09 -7.32 -18.78
C LYS A 20 3.37 -7.20 -17.98
N ARG A 21 4.23 -6.23 -18.29
CA ARG A 21 5.45 -6.00 -17.53
C ARG A 21 5.14 -5.50 -16.12
N ALA A 22 4.28 -4.51 -16.00
CA ALA A 22 3.88 -3.94 -14.71
C ALA A 22 3.22 -4.96 -13.78
N SER A 23 2.60 -6.02 -14.31
CA SER A 23 1.98 -7.07 -13.50
C SER A 23 2.97 -7.98 -12.78
N VAL A 24 4.23 -8.02 -13.16
CA VAL A 24 5.24 -8.90 -12.56
C VAL A 24 6.46 -8.17 -12.02
N ASP A 25 6.51 -6.86 -12.20
CA ASP A 25 7.64 -5.99 -11.87
C ASP A 25 7.12 -4.75 -11.13
N PHE A 26 7.23 -4.78 -9.80
CA PHE A 26 6.77 -3.69 -8.93
C PHE A 26 7.50 -2.37 -9.21
N ASP A 27 8.82 -2.40 -9.42
CA ASP A 27 9.58 -1.17 -9.70
C ASP A 27 9.14 -0.54 -11.03
N TYR A 28 8.98 -1.38 -12.06
CA TYR A 28 8.47 -0.91 -13.34
C TYR A 28 7.08 -0.28 -13.21
N PHE A 29 6.17 -0.92 -12.46
CA PHE A 29 4.84 -0.37 -12.18
C PHE A 29 4.93 0.99 -11.48
N ALA A 30 5.68 1.06 -10.39
CA ALA A 30 5.82 2.26 -9.59
C ALA A 30 6.37 3.44 -10.41
N ARG A 31 7.44 3.23 -11.16
CA ARG A 31 8.07 4.29 -11.99
C ARG A 31 7.24 4.69 -13.20
N THR A 32 6.53 3.74 -13.79
CA THR A 32 5.72 3.99 -14.99
C THR A 32 4.46 4.77 -14.67
N TYR A 33 3.74 4.37 -13.62
CA TYR A 33 2.44 4.97 -13.30
C TYR A 33 2.54 6.12 -12.31
N PHE A 34 3.62 6.21 -11.53
CA PHE A 34 3.79 7.22 -10.48
C PHE A 34 5.15 7.94 -10.56
N PRO A 35 5.57 8.46 -11.74
CA PRO A 35 6.90 9.08 -11.91
C PRO A 35 7.13 10.28 -11.00
N HIS A 36 6.07 10.93 -10.54
CA HIS A 36 6.14 12.09 -9.65
C HIS A 36 6.64 11.76 -8.23
N TYR A 37 6.65 10.48 -7.80
CA TYR A 37 7.29 10.08 -6.55
C TYR A 37 8.81 9.85 -6.71
N PHE A 38 9.32 9.78 -7.93
CA PHE A 38 10.72 9.47 -8.24
C PHE A 38 11.51 10.70 -8.70
N THR A 39 11.40 11.80 -7.95
CA THR A 39 12.06 13.08 -8.29
C THR A 39 13.56 13.06 -8.06
N ILE A 40 14.06 12.20 -7.16
CA ILE A 40 15.47 12.01 -6.89
C ILE A 40 15.98 10.84 -7.74
N LYS A 41 17.01 11.08 -8.54
CA LYS A 41 17.64 10.05 -9.38
C LYS A 41 18.50 9.13 -8.52
N GLY A 42 18.40 7.83 -8.75
CA GLY A 42 19.20 6.79 -8.14
C GLY A 42 18.34 5.80 -7.34
N GLU A 43 18.84 4.58 -7.28
CA GLU A 43 18.30 3.51 -6.48
C GLU A 43 19.28 3.20 -5.36
N CYS A 44 18.76 2.88 -4.18
CA CYS A 44 19.58 2.36 -3.10
C CYS A 44 19.24 0.87 -2.86
N GLY A 45 20.11 0.17 -2.16
CA GLY A 45 19.91 -1.25 -1.86
C GLY A 45 18.57 -1.55 -1.16
N LEU A 46 18.03 -0.59 -0.39
CA LEU A 46 16.69 -0.72 0.20
C LEU A 46 15.60 -0.86 -0.87
N HIS A 47 15.60 0.02 -1.89
CA HIS A 47 14.57 -0.01 -2.93
C HIS A 47 14.62 -1.31 -3.73
N LEU A 48 15.81 -1.79 -4.07
CA LEU A 48 15.98 -3.08 -4.75
C LEU A 48 15.42 -4.23 -3.90
N HIS A 49 15.76 -4.25 -2.61
CA HIS A 49 15.22 -5.25 -1.67
C HIS A 49 13.69 -5.16 -1.55
N LEU A 50 13.12 -3.96 -1.43
CA LEU A 50 11.66 -3.78 -1.37
C LEU A 50 10.97 -4.29 -2.64
N ASN A 51 11.55 -4.03 -3.81
CA ASN A 51 11.01 -4.51 -5.08
C ASN A 51 10.93 -6.05 -5.12
N GLU A 52 11.97 -6.75 -4.67
CA GLU A 52 11.99 -8.20 -4.58
C GLU A 52 10.95 -8.74 -3.59
N VAL A 53 10.91 -8.17 -2.37
CA VAL A 53 10.00 -8.59 -1.30
C VAL A 53 8.55 -8.37 -1.72
N PHE A 54 8.20 -7.20 -2.26
CA PHE A 54 6.83 -6.88 -2.65
C PHE A 54 6.36 -7.72 -3.84
N THR A 55 7.24 -7.96 -4.81
CA THR A 55 6.93 -8.85 -5.92
C THR A 55 6.64 -10.27 -5.41
N LYS A 56 7.44 -10.77 -4.49
CA LYS A 56 7.21 -12.09 -3.88
C LYS A 56 5.89 -12.14 -3.12
N ILE A 57 5.59 -11.14 -2.27
CA ILE A 57 4.35 -11.08 -1.47
C ILE A 57 3.11 -10.99 -2.36
N ALA A 58 3.15 -10.16 -3.41
CA ALA A 58 2.02 -9.95 -4.31
C ALA A 58 1.70 -11.20 -5.13
N LEU A 59 2.71 -11.81 -5.73
CA LEU A 59 2.56 -12.94 -6.64
C LEU A 59 2.43 -14.30 -5.94
N LYS A 60 2.60 -14.35 -4.61
CA LYS A 60 2.49 -15.59 -3.85
C LYS A 60 1.06 -16.12 -3.87
N LYS A 61 0.91 -17.36 -4.33
CA LYS A 61 -0.38 -18.09 -4.40
C LYS A 61 -0.65 -19.00 -3.20
N GLU A 62 0.33 -19.20 -2.33
CA GLU A 62 0.19 -20.10 -1.18
C GLU A 62 -0.61 -19.45 -0.04
N SER A 63 -1.40 -20.26 0.66
CA SER A 63 -2.29 -19.83 1.76
C SER A 63 -1.57 -19.54 3.07
N LYS A 64 -0.29 -19.93 3.20
CA LYS A 64 0.49 -19.70 4.43
C LYS A 64 0.98 -18.26 4.49
N GLY A 65 0.59 -17.54 5.55
CA GLY A 65 1.05 -16.18 5.81
C GLY A 65 2.57 -16.09 5.96
N GLU A 66 3.14 -14.97 5.56
CA GLU A 66 4.54 -14.62 5.79
C GLU A 66 4.61 -13.31 6.56
N LYS A 67 5.64 -13.17 7.37
CA LYS A 67 5.95 -11.96 8.11
C LYS A 67 7.26 -11.39 7.58
N HIS A 68 7.24 -10.12 7.24
CA HIS A 68 8.42 -9.40 6.75
C HIS A 68 8.66 -8.17 7.64
N ALA A 69 9.86 -8.04 8.18
CA ALA A 69 10.29 -6.86 8.92
C ALA A 69 11.27 -6.05 8.05
N ILE A 70 10.96 -4.76 7.85
CA ILE A 70 11.74 -3.87 7.02
C ILE A 70 12.27 -2.73 7.89
N ALA A 71 13.57 -2.72 8.14
CA ALA A 71 14.25 -1.64 8.83
C ALA A 71 14.99 -0.76 7.82
N ALA A 72 14.77 0.55 7.88
CA ALA A 72 15.42 1.51 7.00
C ALA A 72 15.64 2.85 7.70
N PRO A 73 16.68 3.61 7.35
CA PRO A 73 16.86 4.97 7.85
C PRO A 73 15.68 5.87 7.47
N ARG A 74 15.49 6.95 8.22
CA ARG A 74 14.50 7.99 7.88
C ARG A 74 14.82 8.62 6.52
N ALA A 75 13.81 9.19 5.87
CA ALA A 75 13.90 9.89 4.59
C ALA A 75 14.33 9.03 3.36
N HIS A 76 14.24 7.70 3.46
CA HIS A 76 14.49 6.79 2.32
C HIS A 76 13.21 6.33 1.62
N GLY A 77 12.09 7.00 1.83
CA GLY A 77 10.83 6.73 1.14
C GLY A 77 10.13 5.41 1.56
N LYS A 78 10.52 4.79 2.70
CA LYS A 78 9.93 3.52 3.15
C LYS A 78 8.40 3.56 3.11
N SER A 79 7.76 4.51 3.79
CA SER A 79 6.29 4.60 3.86
C SER A 79 5.64 4.83 2.49
N THR A 80 6.25 5.62 1.60
CA THR A 80 5.77 5.78 0.22
C THR A 80 5.76 4.44 -0.52
N TYR A 81 6.81 3.63 -0.38
CA TYR A 81 6.87 2.32 -1.00
C TYR A 81 5.93 1.32 -0.34
N THR A 82 5.92 1.23 1.00
CA THR A 82 5.18 0.19 1.74
C THR A 82 3.70 0.49 1.89
N SER A 83 3.36 1.76 2.19
CA SER A 83 2.00 2.15 2.59
C SER A 83 1.26 2.97 1.51
N GLN A 84 1.84 3.13 0.33
CA GLN A 84 1.20 3.82 -0.79
C GLN A 84 1.35 3.06 -2.12
N LEU A 85 2.59 2.89 -2.64
CA LEU A 85 2.81 2.28 -3.95
C LEU A 85 2.51 0.78 -3.96
N PHE A 86 2.90 0.04 -2.92
CA PHE A 86 2.66 -1.39 -2.84
C PHE A 86 1.16 -1.74 -2.69
N PRO A 87 0.37 -1.09 -1.81
CA PRO A 87 -1.09 -1.25 -1.80
C PRO A 87 -1.75 -0.91 -3.13
N LEU A 88 -1.32 0.17 -3.81
CA LEU A 88 -1.80 0.52 -5.15
C LEU A 88 -1.54 -0.59 -6.17
N TRP A 89 -0.34 -1.17 -6.17
CA TRP A 89 -0.02 -2.29 -7.05
C TRP A 89 -0.90 -3.51 -6.78
N CYS A 90 -1.04 -3.86 -5.50
CA CYS A 90 -1.91 -4.96 -5.09
C CYS A 90 -3.38 -4.71 -5.50
N LEU A 91 -3.85 -3.47 -5.38
CA LEU A 91 -5.20 -3.06 -5.75
C LEU A 91 -5.39 -3.10 -7.27
N VAL A 92 -4.51 -2.48 -8.05
CA VAL A 92 -4.65 -2.37 -9.50
C VAL A 92 -4.70 -3.75 -10.16
N PHE A 93 -3.83 -4.67 -9.74
CA PHE A 93 -3.78 -6.03 -10.29
C PHE A 93 -4.60 -7.06 -9.49
N ASN A 94 -5.33 -6.62 -8.46
CA ASN A 94 -6.19 -7.48 -7.63
C ASN A 94 -5.43 -8.65 -6.96
N TYR A 95 -4.15 -8.43 -6.58
CA TYR A 95 -3.34 -9.43 -5.89
C TYR A 95 -3.78 -9.65 -4.46
N LYS A 96 -4.34 -8.62 -3.84
CA LYS A 96 -4.91 -8.66 -2.49
C LYS A 96 -6.31 -8.08 -2.54
N SER A 97 -7.20 -8.63 -1.74
CA SER A 97 -8.61 -8.28 -1.78
C SER A 97 -9.08 -7.44 -0.60
N PHE A 98 -8.35 -7.53 0.51
CA PHE A 98 -8.59 -6.71 1.69
C PHE A 98 -7.27 -6.35 2.39
N ILE A 99 -6.86 -5.12 2.24
CA ILE A 99 -5.61 -4.57 2.78
C ILE A 99 -5.94 -3.78 4.04
N VAL A 100 -5.16 -3.97 5.08
CA VAL A 100 -5.24 -3.21 6.33
C VAL A 100 -3.91 -2.49 6.55
N GLU A 101 -3.97 -1.20 6.83
CA GLU A 101 -2.81 -0.38 7.14
C GLU A 101 -2.92 0.14 8.57
N ILE A 102 -1.86 0.02 9.34
CA ILE A 102 -1.84 0.31 10.76
C ILE A 102 -0.63 1.16 11.09
N SER A 103 -0.85 2.20 11.88
CA SER A 103 0.20 3.06 12.44
C SER A 103 -0.15 3.38 13.89
N ASP A 104 0.77 3.98 14.62
CA ASP A 104 0.47 4.48 15.96
C ASP A 104 -0.68 5.48 15.95
N ALA A 105 -0.65 6.49 15.09
CA ALA A 105 -1.73 7.43 14.86
C ALA A 105 -2.52 7.07 13.59
N VAL A 106 -3.82 6.79 13.72
CA VAL A 106 -4.67 6.43 12.57
C VAL A 106 -4.67 7.51 11.50
N GLU A 107 -4.56 8.77 11.86
CA GLU A 107 -4.55 9.94 10.98
C GLU A 107 -3.40 9.88 9.95
N LEU A 108 -2.27 9.25 10.31
CA LEU A 108 -1.16 9.05 9.38
C LEU A 108 -1.56 8.10 8.25
N MET A 109 -2.20 6.99 8.57
CA MET A 109 -2.69 6.03 7.57
C MET A 109 -3.88 6.58 6.79
N GLU A 110 -4.75 7.35 7.43
CA GLU A 110 -5.82 8.08 6.73
C GLU A 110 -5.25 9.01 5.65
N GLY A 111 -4.16 9.74 5.97
CA GLY A 111 -3.44 10.55 4.99
C GLY A 111 -2.86 9.72 3.83
N MET A 112 -2.33 8.52 4.10
CA MET A 112 -1.85 7.61 3.06
C MET A 112 -3.00 7.10 2.17
N LEU A 113 -4.14 6.75 2.78
CA LEU A 113 -5.33 6.34 2.02
C LEU A 113 -5.88 7.48 1.14
N GLU A 114 -5.86 8.72 1.62
CA GLU A 114 -6.26 9.89 0.79
C GLU A 114 -5.31 10.07 -0.41
N ALA A 115 -4.00 9.86 -0.22
CA ALA A 115 -3.05 9.89 -1.32
C ALA A 115 -3.32 8.77 -2.35
N ILE A 116 -3.60 7.53 -1.89
CA ILE A 116 -4.00 6.42 -2.76
C ILE A 116 -5.28 6.75 -3.53
N LYS A 117 -6.29 7.32 -2.87
CA LYS A 117 -7.54 7.73 -3.50
C LYS A 117 -7.33 8.80 -4.57
N ALA A 118 -6.47 9.79 -4.28
CA ALA A 118 -6.14 10.83 -5.25
C ALA A 118 -5.49 10.25 -6.52
N GLU A 119 -4.63 9.24 -6.38
CA GLU A 119 -4.07 8.51 -7.53
C GLU A 119 -5.15 7.79 -8.33
N LEU A 120 -6.08 7.13 -7.67
CA LEU A 120 -7.19 6.45 -8.33
C LEU A 120 -8.16 7.42 -9.01
N GLU A 121 -8.35 8.62 -8.47
CA GLU A 121 -9.24 9.62 -9.04
C GLU A 121 -8.61 10.37 -10.21
N ASP A 122 -7.32 10.73 -10.12
CA ASP A 122 -6.76 11.76 -10.99
C ASP A 122 -5.54 11.33 -11.82
N ASN A 123 -4.90 10.20 -11.52
CA ASN A 123 -3.70 9.79 -12.23
C ASN A 123 -3.98 9.46 -13.71
N PRO A 124 -3.43 10.23 -14.67
CA PRO A 124 -3.71 10.04 -16.09
C PRO A 124 -3.10 8.75 -16.66
N HIS A 125 -2.00 8.25 -16.08
CA HIS A 125 -1.39 6.99 -16.50
C HIS A 125 -2.26 5.80 -16.12
N LEU A 126 -2.84 5.81 -14.90
CA LEU A 126 -3.79 4.79 -14.48
C LEU A 126 -5.09 4.87 -15.29
N LYS A 127 -5.60 6.08 -15.57
CA LYS A 127 -6.81 6.27 -16.41
C LYS A 127 -6.64 5.69 -17.81
N LEU A 128 -5.44 5.79 -18.38
CA LEU A 128 -5.14 5.26 -19.71
C LEU A 128 -5.17 3.73 -19.74
N ASP A 129 -4.53 3.07 -18.76
CA ASP A 129 -4.30 1.64 -18.80
C ASP A 129 -5.32 0.81 -18.00
N PHE A 130 -5.87 1.37 -16.93
CA PHE A 130 -6.78 0.70 -15.99
C PHE A 130 -8.08 1.49 -15.77
N PRO A 131 -8.81 1.88 -16.84
CA PRO A 131 -10.03 2.68 -16.73
C PRO A 131 -11.12 2.02 -15.87
N GLU A 132 -11.12 0.69 -15.76
CA GLU A 132 -12.05 -0.09 -14.95
C GLU A 132 -11.74 -0.08 -13.45
N VAL A 133 -10.51 0.30 -13.07
CA VAL A 133 -10.06 0.35 -11.67
C VAL A 133 -10.20 1.74 -11.08
N VAL A 134 -9.93 2.77 -11.89
CA VAL A 134 -9.86 4.16 -11.46
C VAL A 134 -11.23 4.77 -11.15
N GLY A 135 -11.22 5.90 -10.43
CA GLY A 135 -12.40 6.64 -10.03
C GLY A 135 -12.91 6.28 -8.63
N ILE A 136 -14.02 6.91 -8.25
CA ILE A 136 -14.64 6.76 -6.94
C ILE A 136 -15.39 5.43 -6.86
N GLY A 137 -15.00 4.60 -5.89
CA GLY A 137 -15.63 3.31 -5.66
C GLY A 137 -16.88 3.37 -4.78
N LYS A 138 -17.42 2.18 -4.39
CA LYS A 138 -18.69 2.08 -3.64
C LYS A 138 -18.63 2.67 -2.22
N THR A 139 -17.49 2.56 -1.56
CA THR A 139 -17.24 3.14 -0.23
C THR A 139 -16.04 4.06 -0.39
N TRP A 140 -16.19 5.33 -0.02
CA TRP A 140 -15.15 6.34 -0.20
C TRP A 140 -15.14 7.27 1.01
N ARG A 141 -14.69 6.74 2.15
CA ARG A 141 -14.68 7.44 3.44
C ARG A 141 -13.25 7.74 3.86
N VAL A 142 -13.09 8.68 4.79
CA VAL A 142 -11.84 8.85 5.51
C VAL A 142 -11.51 7.53 6.21
N GLY A 143 -10.29 7.06 6.08
CA GLY A 143 -9.83 5.82 6.72
C GLY A 143 -10.32 4.49 6.12
N GLU A 144 -11.25 4.49 5.17
CA GLU A 144 -11.59 3.25 4.42
C GLU A 144 -12.19 3.52 3.06
N PHE A 145 -11.85 2.69 2.08
CA PHE A 145 -12.52 2.71 0.78
C PHE A 145 -12.55 1.33 0.12
N VAL A 146 -13.41 1.20 -0.88
CA VAL A 146 -13.51 0.04 -1.76
C VAL A 146 -13.39 0.54 -3.19
N SER A 147 -12.37 0.10 -3.90
CA SER A 147 -12.12 0.44 -5.31
C SER A 147 -13.17 -0.16 -6.26
N ASN A 148 -13.19 0.31 -7.52
CA ASN A 148 -14.14 -0.18 -8.52
C ASN A 148 -13.99 -1.67 -8.83
N ASN A 149 -12.76 -2.22 -8.75
CA ASN A 149 -12.52 -3.65 -8.88
C ASN A 149 -12.73 -4.46 -7.59
N GLY A 150 -13.28 -3.83 -6.53
CA GLY A 150 -13.73 -4.51 -5.32
C GLY A 150 -12.66 -4.79 -4.27
N VAL A 151 -11.48 -4.20 -4.37
CA VAL A 151 -10.45 -4.26 -3.33
C VAL A 151 -10.77 -3.27 -2.23
N LYS A 152 -10.75 -3.73 -0.99
CA LYS A 152 -10.93 -2.87 0.19
C LYS A 152 -9.58 -2.50 0.79
N ILE A 153 -9.39 -1.23 1.15
CA ILE A 153 -8.29 -0.77 2.01
C ILE A 153 -8.87 -0.06 3.23
N LYS A 154 -8.31 -0.32 4.40
CA LYS A 154 -8.76 0.26 5.66
C LYS A 154 -7.60 0.60 6.59
N ALA A 155 -7.62 1.81 7.15
CA ALA A 155 -6.69 2.30 8.15
C ALA A 155 -7.14 1.95 9.57
N PHE A 156 -6.16 1.69 10.45
CA PHE A 156 -6.36 1.50 11.88
C PHE A 156 -5.24 2.18 12.67
N GLY A 157 -5.56 2.62 13.87
CA GLY A 157 -4.56 2.97 14.88
C GLY A 157 -4.08 1.72 15.64
N SER A 158 -2.88 1.78 16.19
CA SER A 158 -2.32 0.73 17.06
C SER A 158 -3.23 0.48 18.27
N GLY A 159 -3.16 -0.72 18.85
CA GLY A 159 -4.01 -1.11 19.98
C GLY A 159 -5.50 -1.36 19.64
N LYS A 160 -5.93 -1.15 18.40
CA LYS A 160 -7.33 -1.46 18.02
C LYS A 160 -7.51 -2.95 17.79
N ARG A 161 -8.73 -3.43 18.09
CA ARG A 161 -9.09 -4.84 17.91
C ARG A 161 -9.24 -5.15 16.40
N LEU A 162 -8.36 -5.98 15.87
CA LEU A 162 -8.41 -6.45 14.47
C LEU A 162 -9.12 -7.80 14.33
N ARG A 163 -9.18 -8.59 15.41
CA ARG A 163 -9.89 -9.88 15.41
C ARG A 163 -11.36 -9.67 15.01
N GLY A 164 -11.79 -10.40 13.97
CA GLY A 164 -13.16 -10.33 13.45
C GLY A 164 -13.37 -9.26 12.38
N VAL A 165 -12.36 -8.46 12.04
CA VAL A 165 -12.45 -7.53 10.91
C VAL A 165 -12.65 -8.31 9.62
N ARG A 166 -13.69 -7.95 8.85
CA ARG A 166 -14.09 -8.64 7.61
C ARG A 166 -14.57 -7.66 6.56
N TYR A 167 -14.47 -8.09 5.33
CA TYR A 167 -15.13 -7.47 4.18
C TYR A 167 -15.93 -8.56 3.43
N GLY A 168 -17.24 -8.63 3.70
CA GLY A 168 -18.03 -9.78 3.31
C GLY A 168 -17.52 -11.06 3.99
N VAL A 169 -17.17 -12.06 3.19
CA VAL A 169 -16.56 -13.31 3.66
C VAL A 169 -15.05 -13.25 3.81
N LYS A 170 -14.42 -12.19 3.30
CA LYS A 170 -12.96 -12.05 3.23
C LYS A 170 -12.40 -11.52 4.56
N ARG A 171 -11.26 -12.04 4.98
CA ARG A 171 -10.40 -11.46 6.02
C ARG A 171 -9.30 -10.64 5.36
N PRO A 172 -8.60 -9.76 6.09
CA PRO A 172 -7.40 -9.11 5.56
C PRO A 172 -6.41 -10.17 5.04
N ASP A 173 -5.96 -9.97 3.81
CA ASP A 173 -4.95 -10.82 3.13
C ASP A 173 -3.63 -10.08 2.92
N LEU A 174 -3.57 -8.82 3.32
CA LEU A 174 -2.36 -8.03 3.51
C LEU A 174 -2.55 -7.10 4.71
N VAL A 175 -1.59 -7.12 5.64
CA VAL A 175 -1.53 -6.18 6.76
C VAL A 175 -0.18 -5.47 6.70
N ILE A 176 -0.22 -4.16 6.69
CA ILE A 176 0.97 -3.28 6.70
C ILE A 176 1.01 -2.57 8.04
N LEU A 177 2.13 -2.70 8.74
CA LEU A 177 2.42 -2.02 9.98
C LEU A 177 3.52 -0.99 9.70
N ASP A 178 3.20 0.29 9.80
CA ASP A 178 4.17 1.36 9.56
C ASP A 178 4.14 2.37 10.71
N ASP A 179 5.31 2.66 11.25
CA ASP A 179 5.51 3.61 12.35
C ASP A 179 4.60 3.35 13.57
N LEU A 180 4.68 2.13 14.12
CA LEU A 180 3.91 1.71 15.30
C LEU A 180 4.44 2.29 16.61
N GLU A 181 5.71 2.69 16.62
CA GLU A 181 6.39 3.17 17.82
C GLU A 181 6.35 4.69 17.91
N ASN A 182 6.02 5.18 19.09
CA ASN A 182 6.15 6.60 19.45
C ASN A 182 6.93 6.76 20.77
N ASP A 183 7.30 8.00 21.10
CA ASP A 183 8.06 8.30 22.31
C ASP A 183 7.37 7.84 23.61
N THR A 184 6.06 7.65 23.57
CA THR A 184 5.29 7.23 24.74
C THR A 184 5.26 5.72 24.87
N ASN A 185 4.95 4.99 23.77
CA ASN A 185 4.75 3.55 23.82
C ASN A 185 6.06 2.74 23.84
N VAL A 186 7.23 3.39 23.69
CA VAL A 186 8.56 2.75 23.82
C VAL A 186 9.32 3.11 25.09
N ARG A 187 8.78 3.99 25.96
CA ARG A 187 9.50 4.49 27.15
C ARG A 187 9.82 3.41 28.17
N SER A 188 8.92 2.49 28.42
CA SER A 188 9.10 1.43 29.40
C SER A 188 9.08 0.05 28.73
N LYS A 189 9.70 -0.92 29.39
CA LYS A 189 9.65 -2.31 28.94
C LYS A 189 8.21 -2.81 28.87
N ASP A 190 7.39 -2.53 29.88
CA ASP A 190 5.98 -2.92 29.96
C ASP A 190 5.16 -2.40 28.76
N GLN A 191 5.45 -1.19 28.29
CA GLN A 191 4.75 -0.62 27.11
C GLN A 191 5.18 -1.30 25.80
N ARG A 192 6.48 -1.60 25.66
CA ARG A 192 6.99 -2.35 24.51
C ARG A 192 6.43 -3.77 24.46
N ASP A 193 6.45 -4.47 25.61
CA ASP A 193 5.90 -5.83 25.73
C ASP A 193 4.40 -5.84 25.36
N LYS A 194 3.61 -4.85 25.81
CA LYS A 194 2.20 -4.71 25.42
C LYS A 194 1.98 -4.47 23.93
N LEU A 195 2.86 -3.70 23.30
CA LEU A 195 2.77 -3.48 21.84
C LEU A 195 3.10 -4.77 21.08
N GLU A 196 4.14 -5.50 21.51
CA GLU A 196 4.52 -6.79 20.96
C GLU A 196 3.39 -7.81 21.11
N ASP A 197 2.85 -7.97 22.33
CA ASP A 197 1.70 -8.84 22.59
C ASP A 197 0.51 -8.49 21.69
N TRP A 198 0.22 -7.20 21.51
CA TRP A 198 -0.87 -6.77 20.64
C TRP A 198 -0.62 -7.13 19.16
N VAL A 199 0.61 -6.96 18.67
CA VAL A 199 0.97 -7.36 17.30
C VAL A 199 0.78 -8.86 17.14
N ASP A 200 1.31 -9.66 18.07
CA ASP A 200 1.23 -11.13 17.99
C ASP A 200 -0.20 -11.66 18.14
N GLU A 201 -0.99 -11.07 19.04
CA GLU A 201 -2.35 -11.53 19.29
C GLU A 201 -3.40 -11.02 18.30
N ALA A 202 -3.29 -9.77 17.86
CA ALA A 202 -4.34 -9.10 17.10
C ALA A 202 -4.08 -9.11 15.60
N VAL A 203 -2.82 -9.14 15.18
CA VAL A 203 -2.42 -9.02 13.77
C VAL A 203 -2.01 -10.38 13.21
N LEU A 204 -1.30 -11.18 14.00
CA LEU A 204 -0.69 -12.44 13.59
C LEU A 204 -1.44 -13.66 14.08
#